data_bfc1d90b216ed2778c0040128edee24f
#
_entry.id   bfc1d90b216ed2778c0040128edee24f
#
_cell.length_a   1.000
_cell.length_b   1.000
_cell.length_c   1.000
_cell.angle_alpha   90.00
_cell.angle_beta   90.00
_cell.angle_gamma   90.00
#
_symmetry.space_group_name_H-M   'P 1'
#
loop_
_entity.id
_entity.type
_entity.pdbx_description
1 polymer ?
#
loop_
_entity_poly.entity_id
_entity_poly.type
_entity_poly.pdbx_seq_one_letter_code
_entity_poly.pdbx_strand_id
1 'polypeptide(L)'
;MATLALDTDLPQTIAEAFAHIGKVTAPTIADFKVMVLVEAASETLYRRTAEGTDNPGVIALLHANGREEMKHARRVSDVIRVLGGGDFPAPAAQDNPYLAAGSFPFAPVTPEALRKLSAGEFGGEALYETWAASIDNAEAAALRRANGREETDHGNRLLQAAALLEG
;
A
#
# COMPACT_ATOMS: atom_id res chain seq x y z
N MET A 1 15.07 -17.68 3.48
CA MET A 1 15.31 -16.97 2.21
C MET A 1 15.92 -15.63 2.55
N ALA A 2 16.69 -15.01 1.67
CA ALA A 2 17.32 -13.73 2.00
C ALA A 2 16.25 -12.62 1.88
N THR A 3 16.06 -11.85 2.97
CA THR A 3 15.29 -10.60 2.94
C THR A 3 15.88 -9.71 1.83
N LEU A 4 15.02 -9.09 1.03
CA LEU A 4 15.44 -8.11 0.02
C LEU A 4 16.28 -7.01 0.69
N ALA A 5 17.52 -6.84 0.25
CA ALA A 5 18.37 -5.77 0.76
C ALA A 5 17.94 -4.45 0.08
N LEU A 6 17.72 -3.42 0.90
CA LEU A 6 17.51 -2.05 0.41
C LEU A 6 18.86 -1.34 0.28
N ASP A 7 18.97 -0.53 -0.76
CA ASP A 7 20.09 0.41 -0.86
C ASP A 7 20.05 1.38 0.32
N THR A 8 21.20 1.76 0.85
CA THR A 8 21.31 2.54 2.10
C THR A 8 20.77 3.97 2.02
N ASP A 9 20.60 4.47 0.82
CA ASP A 9 20.00 5.80 0.52
C ASP A 9 18.46 5.76 0.43
N LEU A 10 17.85 4.58 0.44
CA LEU A 10 16.41 4.40 0.46
C LEU A 10 15.88 4.33 1.91
N PRO A 11 14.57 4.62 2.12
CA PRO A 11 13.94 4.44 3.43
C PRO A 11 14.19 3.03 4.00
N GLN A 12 14.57 2.96 5.27
CA GLN A 12 14.91 1.69 5.92
C GLN A 12 13.75 1.11 6.75
N THR A 13 12.73 1.93 7.03
CA THR A 13 11.53 1.54 7.79
C THR A 13 10.27 1.86 7.02
N ILE A 14 9.18 1.15 7.33
CA ILE A 14 7.86 1.41 6.72
C ILE A 14 7.39 2.86 6.96
N ALA A 15 7.65 3.42 8.14
CA ALA A 15 7.27 4.79 8.45
C ALA A 15 8.06 5.82 7.61
N GLU A 16 9.36 5.60 7.43
CA GLU A 16 10.18 6.43 6.54
C GLU A 16 9.73 6.27 5.08
N ALA A 17 9.35 5.06 4.66
CA ALA A 17 8.88 4.81 3.30
C ALA A 17 7.57 5.57 3.01
N PHE A 18 6.58 5.54 3.89
CA PHE A 18 5.36 6.35 3.75
C PHE A 18 5.67 7.85 3.71
N ALA A 19 6.56 8.34 4.59
CA ALA A 19 6.96 9.74 4.60
C ALA A 19 7.73 10.14 3.32
N HIS A 20 8.48 9.22 2.72
CA HIS A 20 9.23 9.42 1.49
C HIS A 20 8.29 9.53 0.28
N ILE A 21 7.45 8.51 0.04
CA ILE A 21 6.55 8.47 -1.11
C ILE A 21 5.59 9.66 -1.13
N GLY A 22 5.13 10.11 0.02
CA GLY A 22 4.25 11.28 0.14
C GLY A 22 4.89 12.62 -0.25
N LYS A 23 6.21 12.68 -0.43
CA LYS A 23 6.95 13.89 -0.83
C LYS A 23 7.43 13.85 -2.27
N VAL A 24 7.44 12.67 -2.89
CA VAL A 24 7.93 12.49 -4.27
C VAL A 24 6.86 12.95 -5.25
N THR A 25 7.23 13.84 -6.16
CA THR A 25 6.33 14.35 -7.22
C THR A 25 6.74 13.89 -8.62
N ALA A 26 7.99 13.46 -8.79
CA ALA A 26 8.53 12.92 -10.03
C ALA A 26 9.34 11.64 -9.69
N PRO A 27 8.68 10.47 -9.61
CA PRO A 27 9.28 9.25 -9.13
C PRO A 27 10.34 8.69 -10.08
N THR A 28 11.39 8.15 -9.51
CA THR A 28 12.43 7.34 -10.15
C THR A 28 12.11 5.85 -10.04
N ILE A 29 12.89 5.00 -10.70
CA ILE A 29 12.80 3.53 -10.52
C ILE A 29 13.01 3.13 -9.05
N ALA A 30 13.88 3.83 -8.32
CA ALA A 30 14.11 3.57 -6.90
C ALA A 30 12.85 3.86 -6.06
N ASP A 31 12.15 4.96 -6.35
CA ASP A 31 10.89 5.30 -5.67
C ASP A 31 9.79 4.28 -5.98
N PHE A 32 9.72 3.77 -7.21
CA PHE A 32 8.78 2.69 -7.54
C PHE A 32 9.11 1.39 -6.79
N LYS A 33 10.38 1.06 -6.57
CA LYS A 33 10.76 -0.11 -5.73
C LYS A 33 10.29 0.08 -4.29
N VAL A 34 10.47 1.27 -3.71
CA VAL A 34 9.92 1.60 -2.38
C VAL A 34 8.41 1.41 -2.37
N MET A 35 7.69 1.91 -3.39
CA MET A 35 6.24 1.77 -3.49
C MET A 35 5.80 0.30 -3.57
N VAL A 36 6.48 -0.57 -4.37
CA VAL A 36 6.18 -2.02 -4.39
C VAL A 36 6.24 -2.62 -3.00
N LEU A 37 7.24 -2.25 -2.21
CA LEU A 37 7.44 -2.78 -0.86
C LEU A 37 6.40 -2.25 0.12
N VAL A 38 6.00 -0.98 -0.01
CA VAL A 38 4.93 -0.37 0.80
C VAL A 38 3.60 -1.04 0.53
N GLU A 39 3.20 -1.18 -0.73
CA GLU A 39 1.95 -1.84 -1.13
C GLU A 39 1.90 -3.30 -0.64
N ALA A 40 3.00 -4.04 -0.84
CA ALA A 40 3.08 -5.42 -0.35
C ALA A 40 3.06 -5.50 1.19
N ALA A 41 3.54 -4.47 1.90
CA ALA A 41 3.44 -4.39 3.36
C ALA A 41 2.01 -4.03 3.81
N SER A 42 1.28 -3.22 3.04
CA SER A 42 -0.11 -2.83 3.32
C SER A 42 -1.07 -4.04 3.30
N GLU A 43 -0.81 -5.08 2.48
CA GLU A 43 -1.53 -6.36 2.61
C GLU A 43 -1.45 -6.90 4.04
N THR A 44 -0.24 -6.90 4.63
CA THR A 44 -0.02 -7.37 6.00
C THR A 44 -0.66 -6.43 7.02
N LEU A 45 -0.65 -5.11 6.80
CA LEU A 45 -1.37 -4.15 7.65
C LEU A 45 -2.86 -4.52 7.75
N TYR A 46 -3.53 -4.71 6.62
CA TYR A 46 -4.95 -5.06 6.58
C TYR A 46 -5.25 -6.41 7.23
N ARG A 47 -4.41 -7.42 6.98
CA ARG A 47 -4.55 -8.73 7.60
C ARG A 47 -4.39 -8.65 9.12
N ARG A 48 -3.40 -7.89 9.63
CA ARG A 48 -3.19 -7.68 11.07
C ARG A 48 -4.31 -6.87 11.70
N THR A 49 -4.83 -5.87 11.00
CA THR A 49 -5.98 -5.10 11.46
C THR A 49 -7.20 -6.00 11.61
N ALA A 50 -7.44 -6.93 10.67
CA ALA A 50 -8.55 -7.87 10.75
C ALA A 50 -8.47 -8.80 11.97
N GLU A 51 -7.27 -9.11 12.48
CA GLU A 51 -7.09 -9.90 13.72
C GLU A 51 -7.61 -9.16 14.98
N GLY A 52 -7.82 -7.84 14.90
CA GLY A 52 -8.27 -6.99 16.03
C GLY A 52 -9.78 -6.92 16.24
N THR A 53 -10.59 -7.71 15.51
CA THR A 53 -12.04 -7.71 15.59
C THR A 53 -12.63 -9.10 15.31
N ASP A 54 -13.77 -9.41 15.94
CA ASP A 54 -14.56 -10.62 15.67
C ASP A 54 -15.75 -10.36 14.73
N ASN A 55 -15.94 -9.12 14.26
CA ASN A 55 -17.04 -8.79 13.34
C ASN A 55 -16.73 -9.31 11.93
N PRO A 56 -17.47 -10.33 11.42
CA PRO A 56 -17.17 -10.96 10.15
C PRO A 56 -17.30 -10.02 8.94
N GLY A 57 -18.18 -9.03 9.01
CA GLY A 57 -18.34 -8.02 7.96
C GLY A 57 -17.10 -7.11 7.88
N VAL A 58 -16.59 -6.67 9.02
CA VAL A 58 -15.37 -5.86 9.10
C VAL A 58 -14.16 -6.66 8.59
N ILE A 59 -14.00 -7.90 9.04
CA ILE A 59 -12.93 -8.81 8.59
C ILE A 59 -12.95 -8.96 7.06
N ALA A 60 -14.14 -9.18 6.49
CA ALA A 60 -14.28 -9.35 5.03
C ALA A 60 -13.84 -8.10 4.24
N LEU A 61 -14.21 -6.90 4.71
CA LEU A 61 -13.83 -5.63 4.08
C LEU A 61 -12.33 -5.37 4.17
N LEU A 62 -11.71 -5.61 5.35
CA LEU A 62 -10.27 -5.46 5.54
C LEU A 62 -9.48 -6.44 4.66
N HIS A 63 -9.91 -7.70 4.58
CA HIS A 63 -9.25 -8.67 3.69
C HIS A 63 -9.46 -8.33 2.21
N ALA A 64 -10.55 -7.66 1.83
CA ALA A 64 -10.74 -7.19 0.45
C ALA A 64 -9.68 -6.13 0.10
N ASN A 65 -9.49 -5.13 0.97
CA ASN A 65 -8.43 -4.13 0.78
C ASN A 65 -7.04 -4.81 0.70
N GLY A 66 -6.69 -5.65 1.65
CA GLY A 66 -5.37 -6.30 1.64
C GLY A 66 -5.07 -7.11 0.37
N ARG A 67 -6.08 -7.77 -0.22
CA ARG A 67 -5.89 -8.45 -1.52
C ARG A 67 -5.65 -7.47 -2.67
N GLU A 68 -6.24 -6.29 -2.62
CA GLU A 68 -6.04 -5.25 -3.64
C GLU A 68 -4.69 -4.56 -3.48
N GLU A 69 -4.19 -4.36 -2.25
CA GLU A 69 -2.83 -3.88 -2.01
C GLU A 69 -1.76 -4.75 -2.70
N MET A 70 -1.91 -6.07 -2.62
CA MET A 70 -0.99 -6.96 -3.34
C MET A 70 -1.14 -6.87 -4.86
N LYS A 71 -2.31 -6.51 -5.41
CA LYS A 71 -2.46 -6.20 -6.85
C LYS A 71 -1.77 -4.86 -7.17
N HIS A 72 -1.89 -3.87 -6.27
CA HIS A 72 -1.19 -2.59 -6.41
C HIS A 72 0.31 -2.81 -6.50
N ALA A 73 0.90 -3.58 -5.58
CA ALA A 73 2.31 -3.93 -5.61
C ALA A 73 2.74 -4.56 -6.95
N ARG A 74 1.95 -5.49 -7.48
CA ARG A 74 2.23 -6.13 -8.77
C ARG A 74 2.15 -5.15 -9.96
N ARG A 75 1.16 -4.26 -9.97
CA ARG A 75 1.05 -3.22 -11.01
C ARG A 75 2.22 -2.24 -10.96
N VAL A 76 2.72 -1.91 -9.76
CA VAL A 76 3.94 -1.09 -9.62
C VAL A 76 5.17 -1.84 -10.12
N SER A 77 5.27 -3.14 -9.89
CA SER A 77 6.30 -4.00 -10.51
C SER A 77 6.24 -3.96 -12.04
N ASP A 78 5.03 -3.98 -12.61
CA ASP A 78 4.83 -3.83 -14.07
C ASP A 78 5.25 -2.43 -14.55
N VAL A 79 4.98 -1.37 -13.78
CA VAL A 79 5.48 0.00 -14.09
C VAL A 79 7.00 0.01 -14.17
N ILE A 80 7.70 -0.59 -13.21
CA ILE A 80 9.18 -0.69 -13.22
C ILE A 80 9.65 -1.36 -14.50
N ARG A 81 9.04 -2.47 -14.89
CA ARG A 81 9.40 -3.23 -16.09
C ARG A 81 9.15 -2.42 -17.36
N VAL A 82 8.00 -1.76 -17.48
CA VAL A 82 7.62 -0.92 -18.64
C VAL A 82 8.56 0.28 -18.80
N LEU A 83 9.05 0.84 -17.69
CA LEU A 83 10.01 1.94 -17.68
C LEU A 83 11.47 1.49 -17.85
N GLY A 84 11.73 0.20 -18.07
CA GLY A 84 13.07 -0.33 -18.28
C GLY A 84 13.90 -0.54 -17.02
N GLY A 85 13.28 -0.53 -15.83
CA GLY A 85 13.93 -0.72 -14.53
C GLY A 85 14.24 -2.19 -14.18
N GLY A 86 14.00 -3.11 -15.10
CA GLY A 86 14.23 -4.54 -14.89
C GLY A 86 13.08 -5.23 -14.15
N ASP A 87 13.35 -6.43 -13.64
CA ASP A 87 12.38 -7.22 -12.88
C ASP A 87 12.50 -6.94 -11.38
N PHE A 88 11.42 -6.52 -10.76
CA PHE A 88 11.33 -6.30 -9.31
C PHE A 88 9.97 -6.80 -8.82
N PRO A 89 9.83 -8.10 -8.55
CA PRO A 89 8.55 -8.67 -8.16
C PRO A 89 8.13 -8.23 -6.75
N ALA A 90 6.82 -8.08 -6.54
CA ALA A 90 6.26 -7.85 -5.22
C ALA A 90 6.64 -9.00 -4.27
N PRO A 91 7.31 -8.73 -3.13
CA PRO A 91 7.78 -9.77 -2.24
C PRO A 91 6.64 -10.36 -1.42
N ALA A 92 6.84 -11.60 -0.97
CA ALA A 92 6.03 -12.16 0.11
C ALA A 92 6.38 -11.47 1.45
N ALA A 93 5.46 -11.54 2.42
CA ALA A 93 5.61 -10.83 3.70
C ALA A 93 6.95 -11.12 4.41
N GLN A 94 7.40 -12.37 4.42
CA GLN A 94 8.65 -12.78 5.09
C GLN A 94 9.92 -12.25 4.40
N ASP A 95 9.81 -11.81 3.15
CA ASP A 95 10.92 -11.31 2.33
C ASP A 95 10.90 -9.77 2.21
N ASN A 96 9.82 -9.13 2.70
CA ASN A 96 9.67 -7.68 2.64
C ASN A 96 10.47 -6.99 3.78
N PRO A 97 11.47 -6.15 3.45
CA PRO A 97 12.30 -5.50 4.46
C PRO A 97 11.54 -4.55 5.39
N TYR A 98 10.37 -4.04 4.97
CA TYR A 98 9.54 -3.16 5.78
C TYR A 98 8.67 -3.91 6.80
N LEU A 99 8.64 -5.24 6.76
CA LEU A 99 7.90 -6.08 7.70
C LEU A 99 8.81 -6.68 8.79
N ALA A 100 9.67 -5.85 9.37
CA ALA A 100 10.48 -6.24 10.51
C ALA A 100 9.60 -6.60 11.73
N ALA A 101 10.17 -7.31 12.69
CA ALA A 101 9.49 -7.64 13.94
C ALA A 101 8.95 -6.37 14.62
N GLY A 102 7.66 -6.33 14.89
CA GLY A 102 6.98 -5.18 15.49
C GLY A 102 6.34 -4.20 14.49
N SER A 103 6.51 -4.38 13.18
CA SER A 103 5.71 -3.66 12.20
C SER A 103 4.25 -4.05 12.34
N PHE A 104 3.36 -3.06 12.39
CA PHE A 104 1.92 -3.25 12.57
C PHE A 104 1.58 -4.09 13.83
N PRO A 105 1.80 -3.55 15.04
CA PRO A 105 1.48 -4.26 16.29
C PRO A 105 -0.03 -4.53 16.36
N PHE A 106 -0.40 -5.63 17.01
CA PHE A 106 -1.80 -5.94 17.29
C PHE A 106 -2.44 -4.80 18.07
N ALA A 107 -3.64 -4.38 17.64
CA ALA A 107 -4.50 -3.45 18.36
C ALA A 107 -5.97 -3.82 18.09
N PRO A 108 -6.87 -3.65 19.09
CA PRO A 108 -8.30 -3.75 18.85
C PRO A 108 -8.75 -2.75 17.79
N VAL A 109 -9.60 -3.19 16.87
CA VAL A 109 -10.15 -2.31 15.85
C VAL A 109 -11.24 -1.43 16.45
N THR A 110 -11.15 -0.12 16.20
CA THR A 110 -12.17 0.85 16.60
C THR A 110 -12.67 1.64 15.39
N PRO A 111 -13.91 2.17 15.43
CA PRO A 111 -14.42 3.02 14.36
C PRO A 111 -13.52 4.22 14.07
N GLU A 112 -12.92 4.81 15.10
CA GLU A 112 -11.98 5.94 14.94
C GLU A 112 -10.70 5.53 14.20
N ALA A 113 -10.11 4.38 14.56
CA ALA A 113 -8.92 3.86 13.87
C ALA A 113 -9.20 3.58 12.39
N LEU A 114 -10.36 3.01 12.06
CA LEU A 114 -10.77 2.75 10.68
C LEU A 114 -10.99 4.05 9.90
N ARG A 115 -11.60 5.07 10.50
CA ARG A 115 -11.75 6.39 9.85
C ARG A 115 -10.40 7.08 9.61
N LYS A 116 -9.46 6.95 10.56
CA LYS A 116 -8.11 7.47 10.37
C LYS A 116 -7.38 6.78 9.22
N LEU A 117 -7.50 5.46 9.13
CA LEU A 117 -6.93 4.70 8.03
C LEU A 117 -7.59 5.10 6.70
N SER A 118 -8.93 5.22 6.66
CA SER A 118 -9.69 5.69 5.50
C SER A 118 -9.22 7.05 4.98
N ALA A 119 -8.93 7.99 5.88
CA ALA A 119 -8.41 9.31 5.49
C ALA A 119 -7.03 9.20 4.79
N GLY A 120 -6.21 8.23 5.16
CA GLY A 120 -4.95 7.90 4.45
C GLY A 120 -5.20 7.42 3.03
N GLU A 121 -6.14 6.48 2.85
CA GLU A 121 -6.49 5.90 1.55
C GLU A 121 -7.03 6.96 0.57
N PHE A 122 -7.92 7.85 1.02
CA PHE A 122 -8.40 8.95 0.18
C PHE A 122 -7.29 9.90 -0.29
N GLY A 123 -6.17 9.98 0.41
CA GLY A 123 -4.97 10.68 -0.05
C GLY A 123 -4.22 9.95 -1.17
N GLY A 124 -4.41 8.65 -1.27
CA GLY A 124 -3.73 7.77 -2.23
C GLY A 124 -4.03 8.11 -3.67
N GLU A 125 -5.30 8.35 -4.04
CA GLU A 125 -5.68 8.69 -5.42
C GLU A 125 -4.92 9.92 -5.94
N ALA A 126 -4.80 10.97 -5.14
CA ALA A 126 -4.07 12.19 -5.50
C ALA A 126 -2.55 11.93 -5.67
N LEU A 127 -1.98 11.09 -4.81
CA LEU A 127 -0.59 10.68 -4.90
C LEU A 127 -0.34 9.90 -6.20
N TYR A 128 -1.18 8.92 -6.50
CA TYR A 128 -1.07 8.11 -7.71
C TYR A 128 -1.24 8.94 -8.98
N GLU A 129 -2.16 9.92 -8.99
CA GLU A 129 -2.33 10.84 -10.13
C GLU A 129 -1.11 11.75 -10.30
N THR A 130 -0.55 12.28 -9.22
CA THR A 130 0.68 13.08 -9.26
C THR A 130 1.82 12.31 -9.92
N TRP A 131 2.02 11.07 -9.51
CA TRP A 131 3.05 10.21 -10.09
C TRP A 131 2.75 9.84 -11.55
N ALA A 132 1.48 9.52 -11.87
CA ALA A 132 1.07 9.20 -13.24
C ALA A 132 1.26 10.39 -14.19
N ALA A 133 0.98 11.60 -13.74
CA ALA A 133 1.13 12.82 -14.54
C ALA A 133 2.60 13.15 -14.85
N SER A 134 3.55 12.66 -14.06
CA SER A 134 4.99 12.86 -14.26
C SER A 134 5.65 11.83 -15.19
N ILE A 135 4.90 10.80 -15.64
CA ILE A 135 5.41 9.71 -16.46
C ILE A 135 5.01 9.91 -17.91
N ASP A 136 5.99 10.01 -18.82
CA ASP A 136 5.74 10.13 -20.27
C ASP A 136 5.20 8.83 -20.91
N ASN A 137 5.35 7.68 -20.25
CA ASN A 137 4.87 6.39 -20.74
C ASN A 137 3.39 6.19 -20.39
N ALA A 138 2.53 6.13 -21.41
CA ALA A 138 1.08 6.03 -21.25
C ALA A 138 0.61 4.74 -20.54
N GLU A 139 1.29 3.60 -20.77
CA GLU A 139 0.97 2.33 -20.11
C GLU A 139 1.29 2.40 -18.63
N ALA A 140 2.47 2.87 -18.27
CA ALA A 140 2.88 3.07 -16.87
C ALA A 140 1.95 4.04 -16.13
N ALA A 141 1.58 5.17 -16.76
CA ALA A 141 0.64 6.14 -16.22
C ALA A 141 -0.75 5.52 -15.99
N ALA A 142 -1.24 4.70 -16.94
CA ALA A 142 -2.53 4.03 -16.81
C ALA A 142 -2.56 3.03 -15.65
N LEU A 143 -1.48 2.25 -15.44
CA LEU A 143 -1.34 1.34 -14.31
C LEU A 143 -1.39 2.09 -12.97
N ARG A 144 -0.73 3.26 -12.87
CA ARG A 144 -0.76 4.10 -11.67
C ARG A 144 -2.17 4.59 -11.36
N ARG A 145 -2.85 5.15 -12.35
CA ARG A 145 -4.24 5.62 -12.19
C ARG A 145 -5.21 4.50 -11.82
N ALA A 146 -4.95 3.26 -12.24
CA ALA A 146 -5.76 2.11 -11.82
C ALA A 146 -5.65 1.86 -10.31
N ASN A 147 -4.43 1.93 -9.73
CA ASN A 147 -4.26 1.85 -8.28
C ASN A 147 -5.00 3.01 -7.60
N GLY A 148 -4.77 4.26 -8.01
CA GLY A 148 -5.38 5.44 -7.38
C GLY A 148 -6.91 5.36 -7.27
N ARG A 149 -7.60 4.86 -8.28
CA ARG A 149 -9.07 4.65 -8.20
C ARG A 149 -9.46 3.63 -7.14
N GLU A 150 -8.69 2.55 -7.00
CA GLU A 150 -8.94 1.51 -6.00
C GLU A 150 -8.68 2.00 -4.56
N GLU A 151 -7.80 3.02 -4.36
CA GLU A 151 -7.59 3.66 -3.04
C GLU A 151 -8.86 4.35 -2.52
N THR A 152 -9.61 4.99 -3.40
CA THR A 152 -10.92 5.56 -3.03
C THR A 152 -11.90 4.47 -2.59
N ASP A 153 -11.89 3.30 -3.24
CA ASP A 153 -12.70 2.15 -2.83
C ASP A 153 -12.24 1.58 -1.48
N HIS A 154 -10.92 1.56 -1.22
CA HIS A 154 -10.36 1.18 0.10
C HIS A 154 -10.89 2.10 1.20
N GLY A 155 -10.80 3.41 0.99
CA GLY A 155 -11.32 4.40 1.94
C GLY A 155 -12.80 4.21 2.25
N ASN A 156 -13.62 3.97 1.22
CA ASN A 156 -15.06 3.72 1.37
C ASN A 156 -15.36 2.43 2.15
N ARG A 157 -14.63 1.33 1.89
CA ARG A 157 -14.78 0.08 2.65
C ARG A 157 -14.41 0.25 4.12
N LEU A 158 -13.41 1.07 4.43
CA LEU A 158 -13.03 1.38 5.81
C LEU A 158 -14.11 2.18 6.55
N LEU A 159 -14.76 3.15 5.87
CA LEU A 159 -15.91 3.84 6.44
C LEU A 159 -17.10 2.90 6.66
N GLN A 160 -17.36 1.98 5.73
CA GLN A 160 -18.36 0.94 5.91
C GLN A 160 -18.04 0.02 7.08
N ALA A 161 -16.78 -0.38 7.23
CA ALA A 161 -16.31 -1.20 8.34
C ALA A 161 -16.48 -0.46 9.69
N ALA A 162 -16.19 0.84 9.74
CA ALA A 162 -16.42 1.66 10.93
C ALA A 162 -17.91 1.68 11.32
N ALA A 163 -18.81 1.86 10.34
CA ALA A 163 -20.25 1.86 10.59
C ALA A 163 -20.76 0.51 11.13
N LEU A 164 -20.20 -0.62 10.65
CA LEU A 164 -20.55 -1.95 11.16
C LEU A 164 -20.14 -2.20 12.62
N LEU A 165 -19.25 -1.41 13.18
CA LEU A 165 -18.84 -1.48 14.58
C LEU A 165 -19.67 -0.55 15.49
N GLU A 166 -20.41 0.37 14.90
CA GLU A 166 -21.24 1.32 15.65
C GLU A 166 -22.70 0.84 15.82
N GLY A 167 -23.08 -0.21 15.13
CA GLY A 167 -24.33 -0.88 15.38
C GLY A 167 -25.36 -0.94 14.46
#